data_598c29275be23615073a1776463b6a31
#
_entry.id   598c29275be23615073a1776463b6a31
#
_cell.length_a   1.000
_cell.length_b   1.000
_cell.length_c   1.000
_cell.angle_alpha   90.00
_cell.angle_beta   90.00
_cell.angle_gamma   90.00
#
_symmetry.space_group_name_H-M   'P 1'
#
loop_
_entity.id
_entity.type
_entity.pdbx_description
1 polymer ?
#
loop_
_entity_poly.entity_id
_entity_poly.type
_entity_poly.pdbx_seq_one_letter_code
_entity_poly.pdbx_strand_id
1 'polypeptide(L)'
;WKGALKAENAVDFSGLIHQAIVILEKGRFISPWKHILVDEFQDISPQRAALLAALRKQNSQTTLFAVGDDWQAIYRFSGAQMSLTTAFHENFGEGDRCDLDTTYRFNSRIGEVANRFIQQNPGQLKKPLNSLTNGDKKAVTLLDESQLDALLDKLSGYAKPEERILILARYHHMRPASLEKAATRWPKLQIDFMTIHASKGQQADYVIIVGLQEGSDGFPAAARESIMEEALLPPVEDFPDAEERRLMYVALTRARHRVWALFNKENPSPFVEILKNLDVPVARKP
;
A
#
# COMPACT_ATOMS: atom_id res chain seq x y z
N TRP A 1 -14.94 -27.76 -0.60
CA TRP A 1 -15.36 -26.38 -0.76
C TRP A 1 -16.43 -26.24 -1.86
N LYS A 2 -16.09 -26.52 -3.13
CA LYS A 2 -17.04 -26.38 -4.27
C LYS A 2 -18.35 -27.16 -4.10
N GLY A 3 -18.30 -28.37 -3.49
CA GLY A 3 -19.50 -29.17 -3.18
C GLY A 3 -20.40 -28.51 -2.15
N ALA A 4 -19.84 -27.92 -1.10
CA ALA A 4 -20.60 -27.20 -0.09
C ALA A 4 -21.28 -25.95 -0.66
N LEU A 5 -20.56 -25.15 -1.42
CA LEU A 5 -21.13 -23.98 -2.12
C LEU A 5 -22.30 -24.36 -3.02
N LYS A 6 -22.16 -25.46 -3.77
CA LYS A 6 -23.25 -25.95 -4.65
C LYS A 6 -24.48 -26.41 -3.86
N ALA A 7 -24.27 -27.07 -2.73
CA ALA A 7 -25.37 -27.52 -1.85
C ALA A 7 -26.13 -26.34 -1.25
N GLU A 8 -25.47 -25.24 -0.96
CA GLU A 8 -26.05 -24.01 -0.43
C GLU A 8 -26.54 -23.03 -1.51
N ASN A 9 -26.44 -23.41 -2.79
CA ASN A 9 -26.69 -22.52 -3.93
C ASN A 9 -25.93 -21.18 -3.83
N ALA A 10 -24.71 -21.25 -3.34
CA ALA A 10 -23.82 -20.12 -3.10
C ALA A 10 -22.63 -20.13 -4.09
N VAL A 11 -21.97 -18.99 -4.21
CA VAL A 11 -20.77 -18.80 -5.01
C VAL A 11 -19.79 -17.89 -4.24
N ASP A 12 -18.50 -18.23 -4.26
CA ASP A 12 -17.44 -17.35 -3.76
C ASP A 12 -17.01 -16.31 -4.81
N PHE A 13 -16.21 -15.33 -4.42
CA PHE A 13 -15.76 -14.26 -5.33
C PHE A 13 -15.02 -14.79 -6.55
N SER A 14 -14.15 -15.79 -6.39
CA SER A 14 -13.43 -16.42 -7.50
C SER A 14 -14.38 -17.16 -8.44
N GLY A 15 -15.35 -17.88 -7.87
CA GLY A 15 -16.41 -18.56 -8.62
C GLY A 15 -17.30 -17.60 -9.38
N LEU A 16 -17.62 -16.44 -8.80
CA LEU A 16 -18.40 -15.39 -9.47
C LEU A 16 -17.68 -14.88 -10.72
N ILE A 17 -16.39 -14.55 -10.62
CA ILE A 17 -15.58 -14.09 -11.76
C ILE A 17 -15.49 -15.20 -12.82
N HIS A 18 -15.24 -16.44 -12.39
CA HIS A 18 -15.18 -17.58 -13.30
C HIS A 18 -16.49 -17.79 -14.07
N GLN A 19 -17.64 -17.74 -13.36
CA GLN A 19 -18.96 -17.86 -14.00
C GLN A 19 -19.23 -16.72 -14.99
N ALA A 20 -18.84 -15.50 -14.66
CA ALA A 20 -18.95 -14.36 -15.57
C ALA A 20 -18.17 -14.60 -16.87
N ILE A 21 -16.92 -15.10 -16.78
CA ILE A 21 -16.11 -15.45 -17.95
C ILE A 21 -16.81 -16.51 -18.79
N VAL A 22 -17.32 -17.59 -18.17
CA VAL A 22 -18.04 -18.68 -18.89
C VAL A 22 -19.30 -18.15 -19.60
N ILE A 23 -20.03 -17.23 -18.99
CA ILE A 23 -21.22 -16.60 -19.60
C ILE A 23 -20.85 -15.78 -20.82
N LEU A 24 -19.76 -15.01 -20.74
CA LEU A 24 -19.21 -14.21 -21.84
C LEU A 24 -18.74 -15.10 -22.99
N GLU A 25 -17.96 -16.14 -22.69
CA GLU A 25 -17.42 -17.07 -23.69
C GLU A 25 -18.49 -17.87 -24.43
N LYS A 26 -19.60 -18.19 -23.73
CA LYS A 26 -20.78 -18.85 -24.32
C LYS A 26 -21.72 -17.91 -25.07
N GLY A 27 -21.40 -16.63 -25.15
CA GLY A 27 -22.23 -15.63 -25.82
C GLY A 27 -23.61 -15.40 -25.16
N ARG A 28 -23.77 -15.82 -23.89
CA ARG A 28 -25.03 -15.61 -23.13
C ARG A 28 -25.18 -14.18 -22.63
N PHE A 29 -24.10 -13.42 -22.62
CA PHE A 29 -24.08 -12.00 -22.38
C PHE A 29 -23.20 -11.35 -23.46
N ILE A 30 -23.74 -10.34 -24.12
CA ILE A 30 -22.99 -9.52 -25.09
C ILE A 30 -22.68 -8.21 -24.42
N SER A 31 -21.41 -7.90 -24.29
CA SER A 31 -20.96 -6.64 -23.68
C SER A 31 -21.38 -5.43 -24.52
N PRO A 32 -22.16 -4.49 -23.99
CA PRO A 32 -22.53 -3.28 -24.70
C PRO A 32 -21.42 -2.20 -24.62
N TRP A 33 -20.35 -2.45 -23.84
CA TRP A 33 -19.37 -1.43 -23.52
C TRP A 33 -18.32 -1.28 -24.61
N LYS A 34 -18.13 -0.05 -25.05
CA LYS A 34 -17.03 0.34 -25.94
C LYS A 34 -15.76 0.71 -25.16
N HIS A 35 -15.91 1.12 -23.90
CA HIS A 35 -14.83 1.53 -23.04
C HIS A 35 -14.93 0.79 -21.71
N ILE A 36 -13.83 0.22 -21.26
CA ILE A 36 -13.69 -0.41 -19.96
C ILE A 36 -12.67 0.37 -19.18
N LEU A 37 -13.07 0.96 -18.06
CA LEU A 37 -12.21 1.74 -17.17
C LEU A 37 -11.95 0.92 -15.91
N VAL A 38 -10.69 0.79 -15.53
CA VAL A 38 -10.27 0.04 -14.33
C VAL A 38 -9.39 0.95 -13.48
N ASP A 39 -9.84 1.18 -12.25
CA ASP A 39 -9.08 1.89 -11.24
C ASP A 39 -8.31 0.92 -10.34
N GLU A 40 -7.28 1.41 -9.63
CA GLU A 40 -6.39 0.61 -8.76
C GLU A 40 -5.86 -0.65 -9.50
N PHE A 41 -5.44 -0.46 -10.75
CA PHE A 41 -5.08 -1.57 -11.65
C PHE A 41 -3.93 -2.43 -11.13
N GLN A 42 -3.06 -1.90 -10.26
CA GLN A 42 -1.97 -2.66 -9.62
C GLN A 42 -2.47 -3.78 -8.70
N ASP A 43 -3.75 -3.78 -8.34
CA ASP A 43 -4.37 -4.82 -7.51
C ASP A 43 -5.08 -5.90 -8.34
N ILE A 44 -4.85 -5.91 -9.66
CA ILE A 44 -5.48 -6.87 -10.55
C ILE A 44 -4.92 -8.29 -10.33
N SER A 45 -5.82 -9.26 -10.27
CA SER A 45 -5.46 -10.69 -10.26
C SER A 45 -5.56 -11.30 -11.67
N PRO A 46 -4.88 -12.44 -11.93
CA PRO A 46 -5.00 -13.15 -13.21
C PRO A 46 -6.46 -13.46 -13.61
N GLN A 47 -7.31 -13.78 -12.65
CA GLN A 47 -8.73 -14.03 -12.91
C GLN A 47 -9.47 -12.77 -13.39
N ARG A 48 -9.21 -11.62 -12.75
CA ARG A 48 -9.78 -10.34 -13.20
C ARG A 48 -9.24 -9.93 -14.56
N ALA A 49 -7.95 -10.16 -14.82
CA ALA A 49 -7.36 -9.95 -16.14
C ALA A 49 -8.02 -10.81 -17.22
N ALA A 50 -8.28 -12.10 -16.92
CA ALA A 50 -9.01 -12.98 -17.81
C ALA A 50 -10.45 -12.51 -18.10
N LEU A 51 -11.14 -11.95 -17.11
CA LEU A 51 -12.46 -11.32 -17.30
C LEU A 51 -12.39 -10.14 -18.28
N LEU A 52 -11.40 -9.26 -18.11
CA LEU A 52 -11.18 -8.12 -19.04
C LEU A 52 -10.87 -8.60 -20.45
N ALA A 53 -10.06 -9.63 -20.60
CA ALA A 53 -9.75 -10.24 -21.88
C ALA A 53 -11.01 -10.84 -22.55
N ALA A 54 -11.86 -11.55 -21.79
CA ALA A 54 -13.12 -12.11 -22.30
C ALA A 54 -14.09 -11.02 -22.76
N LEU A 55 -14.19 -9.90 -22.04
CA LEU A 55 -15.00 -8.75 -22.45
C LEU A 55 -14.50 -8.11 -23.73
N ARG A 56 -13.18 -7.88 -23.85
CA ARG A 56 -12.57 -7.27 -25.03
C ARG A 56 -12.65 -8.15 -26.26
N LYS A 57 -12.59 -9.49 -26.08
CA LYS A 57 -12.67 -10.46 -27.17
C LYS A 57 -14.02 -10.40 -27.92
N GLN A 58 -15.10 -9.97 -27.28
CA GLN A 58 -16.42 -9.87 -27.90
C GLN A 58 -16.52 -8.72 -28.92
N ASN A 59 -15.74 -7.66 -28.75
CA ASN A 59 -15.73 -6.52 -29.65
C ASN A 59 -14.32 -5.93 -29.75
N SER A 60 -13.69 -6.01 -30.92
CA SER A 60 -12.35 -5.49 -31.19
C SER A 60 -12.23 -3.96 -31.04
N GLN A 61 -13.34 -3.24 -31.04
CA GLN A 61 -13.37 -1.80 -30.79
C GLN A 61 -13.43 -1.42 -29.31
N THR A 62 -13.51 -2.41 -28.40
CA THR A 62 -13.52 -2.15 -26.97
C THR A 62 -12.13 -1.73 -26.50
N THR A 63 -12.01 -0.51 -25.99
CA THR A 63 -10.79 0.03 -25.40
C THR A 63 -10.72 -0.26 -23.90
N LEU A 64 -9.51 -0.51 -23.38
CA LEU A 64 -9.23 -0.63 -21.97
C LEU A 64 -8.45 0.61 -21.51
N PHE A 65 -8.96 1.29 -20.49
CA PHE A 65 -8.27 2.38 -19.81
C PHE A 65 -8.01 1.96 -18.36
N ALA A 66 -6.74 1.81 -18.01
CA ALA A 66 -6.31 1.35 -16.70
C ALA A 66 -5.58 2.47 -15.96
N VAL A 67 -5.96 2.72 -14.71
CA VAL A 67 -5.28 3.66 -13.81
C VAL A 67 -4.74 2.88 -12.62
N GLY A 68 -3.47 3.10 -12.27
CA GLY A 68 -2.86 2.39 -11.14
C GLY A 68 -1.49 2.93 -10.79
N ASP A 69 -1.01 2.53 -9.64
CA ASP A 69 0.30 2.88 -9.10
C ASP A 69 1.00 1.61 -8.60
N ASP A 70 1.96 1.08 -9.41
CA ASP A 70 2.71 -0.14 -9.07
C ASP A 70 3.47 -0.02 -7.74
N TRP A 71 3.81 1.20 -7.30
CA TRP A 71 4.43 1.44 -5.99
C TRP A 71 3.46 1.21 -4.82
N GLN A 72 2.14 1.10 -5.09
CA GLN A 72 1.10 0.78 -4.12
C GLN A 72 0.51 -0.64 -4.30
N ALA A 73 1.20 -1.53 -5.02
CA ALA A 73 0.81 -2.94 -5.17
C ALA A 73 1.15 -3.74 -3.92
N ILE A 74 0.21 -3.83 -2.97
CA ILE A 74 0.39 -4.43 -1.63
C ILE A 74 -0.60 -5.56 -1.33
N TYR A 75 -1.26 -6.12 -2.35
CA TYR A 75 -2.31 -7.13 -2.19
C TYR A 75 -1.97 -8.47 -2.87
N ARG A 76 -0.67 -8.85 -2.90
CA ARG A 76 -0.25 -10.17 -3.39
C ARG A 76 -0.98 -11.30 -2.66
N PHE A 77 -1.16 -11.18 -1.35
CA PHE A 77 -1.88 -12.16 -0.54
C PHE A 77 -3.35 -12.37 -0.97
N SER A 78 -3.95 -11.44 -1.69
CA SER A 78 -5.29 -11.56 -2.28
C SER A 78 -5.28 -11.96 -3.77
N GLY A 79 -4.09 -12.35 -4.27
CA GLY A 79 -3.90 -12.79 -5.64
C GLY A 79 -3.57 -11.67 -6.65
N ALA A 80 -3.31 -10.44 -6.19
CA ALA A 80 -2.84 -9.38 -7.07
C ALA A 80 -1.46 -9.74 -7.66
N GLN A 81 -1.27 -9.52 -8.95
CA GLN A 81 -0.04 -9.84 -9.65
C GLN A 81 0.53 -8.58 -10.32
N MET A 82 1.62 -8.05 -9.77
CA MET A 82 2.22 -6.79 -10.20
C MET A 82 2.68 -6.82 -11.67
N SER A 83 3.13 -7.97 -12.17
CA SER A 83 3.57 -8.12 -13.57
C SER A 83 2.46 -7.79 -14.58
N LEU A 84 1.18 -7.95 -14.22
CA LEU A 84 0.07 -7.53 -15.08
C LEU A 84 0.03 -6.01 -15.29
N THR A 85 0.55 -5.24 -14.33
CA THR A 85 0.64 -3.78 -14.43
C THR A 85 1.96 -3.34 -15.07
N THR A 86 3.09 -3.90 -14.63
CA THR A 86 4.42 -3.47 -15.11
C THR A 86 4.70 -3.93 -16.54
N ALA A 87 4.13 -5.05 -16.96
CA ALA A 87 4.17 -5.59 -18.32
C ALA A 87 2.80 -5.44 -19.03
N PHE A 88 2.19 -4.26 -18.92
CA PHE A 88 0.82 -4.02 -19.42
C PHE A 88 0.68 -4.31 -20.91
N HIS A 89 1.62 -3.85 -21.74
CA HIS A 89 1.56 -4.05 -23.18
C HIS A 89 1.64 -5.53 -23.58
N GLU A 90 2.44 -6.30 -22.86
CA GLU A 90 2.55 -7.75 -23.12
C GLU A 90 1.25 -8.49 -22.79
N ASN A 91 0.54 -8.05 -21.75
CA ASN A 91 -0.67 -8.71 -21.26
C ASN A 91 -1.96 -8.22 -21.94
N PHE A 92 -2.03 -6.93 -22.32
CA PHE A 92 -3.26 -6.30 -22.79
C PHE A 92 -3.16 -5.69 -24.20
N GLY A 93 -1.97 -5.75 -24.83
CA GLY A 93 -1.70 -5.23 -26.17
C GLY A 93 -1.22 -3.77 -26.16
N GLU A 94 -0.90 -3.29 -27.34
CA GLU A 94 -0.37 -1.93 -27.53
C GLU A 94 -1.34 -0.85 -27.04
N GLY A 95 -0.78 0.24 -26.55
CA GLY A 95 -1.53 1.39 -26.05
C GLY A 95 -0.61 2.52 -25.61
N ASP A 96 -1.19 3.66 -25.30
CA ASP A 96 -0.46 4.81 -24.78
C ASP A 96 -0.34 4.74 -23.26
N ARG A 97 0.84 5.09 -22.74
CA ARG A 97 1.09 5.27 -21.32
C ARG A 97 1.26 6.75 -21.01
N CYS A 98 0.54 7.23 -19.99
CA CYS A 98 0.69 8.57 -19.46
C CYS A 98 1.01 8.48 -17.97
N ASP A 99 2.05 9.19 -17.51
CA ASP A 99 2.42 9.25 -16.11
C ASP A 99 1.85 10.52 -15.46
N LEU A 100 1.14 10.37 -14.34
CA LEU A 100 0.75 11.48 -13.48
C LEU A 100 1.89 11.74 -12.50
N ASP A 101 2.66 12.78 -12.74
CA ASP A 101 3.92 13.07 -12.06
C ASP A 101 3.79 14.02 -10.86
N THR A 102 2.62 14.63 -10.67
CA THR A 102 2.40 15.64 -9.65
C THR A 102 1.47 15.16 -8.57
N THR A 103 1.91 15.25 -7.31
CA THR A 103 1.11 14.93 -6.13
C THR A 103 0.69 16.19 -5.37
N TYR A 104 -0.56 16.18 -4.91
CA TYR A 104 -1.18 17.20 -4.05
C TYR A 104 -1.30 16.75 -2.58
N ARG A 105 -0.88 15.48 -2.30
CA ARG A 105 -1.12 14.85 -1.01
C ARG A 105 -0.06 15.20 0.01
N PHE A 106 1.21 15.08 -0.33
CA PHE A 106 2.33 15.19 0.59
C PHE A 106 3.38 16.20 0.10
N ASN A 107 4.21 16.68 1.02
CA ASN A 107 5.26 17.64 0.70
C ASN A 107 6.47 16.98 0.02
N SER A 108 7.33 17.81 -0.57
CA SER A 108 8.48 17.39 -1.38
C SER A 108 9.45 16.48 -0.61
N ARG A 109 9.66 16.68 0.70
CA ARG A 109 10.58 15.85 1.48
C ARG A 109 10.04 14.44 1.71
N ILE A 110 8.75 14.31 1.99
CA ILE A 110 8.11 12.99 2.08
C ILE A 110 8.21 12.29 0.72
N GLY A 111 7.88 13.01 -0.36
CA GLY A 111 7.99 12.49 -1.72
C GLY A 111 9.40 12.03 -2.10
N GLU A 112 10.42 12.82 -1.78
CA GLU A 112 11.82 12.49 -2.02
C GLU A 112 12.25 11.20 -1.30
N VAL A 113 11.98 11.12 0.01
CA VAL A 113 12.35 9.94 0.80
C VAL A 113 11.62 8.69 0.30
N ALA A 114 10.30 8.79 0.09
CA ALA A 114 9.49 7.68 -0.36
C ALA A 114 9.90 7.18 -1.76
N ASN A 115 10.16 8.11 -2.68
CA ASN A 115 10.62 7.82 -4.04
C ASN A 115 11.99 7.11 -4.03
N ARG A 116 13.01 7.69 -3.36
CA ARG A 116 14.34 7.08 -3.25
C ARG A 116 14.31 5.73 -2.53
N PHE A 117 13.38 5.53 -1.60
CA PHE A 117 13.20 4.25 -0.90
C PHE A 117 12.65 3.17 -1.83
N ILE A 118 11.57 3.45 -2.55
CA ILE A 118 10.91 2.46 -3.40
C ILE A 118 11.70 2.14 -4.67
N GLN A 119 12.36 3.11 -5.26
CA GLN A 119 13.13 2.95 -6.50
C GLN A 119 14.45 2.15 -6.33
N GLN A 120 14.80 1.73 -5.11
CA GLN A 120 15.87 0.75 -4.92
C GLN A 120 15.50 -0.61 -5.54
N ASN A 121 14.22 -0.92 -5.68
CA ASN A 121 13.75 -2.10 -6.41
C ASN A 121 13.74 -1.81 -7.92
N PRO A 122 14.58 -2.48 -8.73
CA PRO A 122 14.64 -2.27 -10.19
C PRO A 122 13.38 -2.75 -10.92
N GLY A 123 12.56 -3.61 -10.30
CA GLY A 123 11.29 -4.09 -10.85
C GLY A 123 10.15 -3.06 -10.82
N GLN A 124 10.34 -1.93 -10.14
CA GLN A 124 9.34 -0.86 -10.09
C GLN A 124 9.46 0.07 -11.30
N LEU A 125 8.34 0.53 -11.80
CA LEU A 125 8.30 1.50 -12.90
C LEU A 125 8.94 2.82 -12.43
N LYS A 126 9.90 3.31 -13.20
CA LYS A 126 10.48 4.64 -12.94
C LYS A 126 9.50 5.71 -13.36
N LYS A 127 9.19 6.60 -12.45
CA LYS A 127 8.31 7.75 -12.71
C LYS A 127 8.77 8.96 -11.89
N PRO A 128 8.73 10.15 -12.46
CA PRO A 128 8.95 11.37 -11.70
C PRO A 128 7.84 11.54 -10.68
N LEU A 129 8.14 12.17 -9.55
CA LEU A 129 7.16 12.50 -8.53
C LEU A 129 7.46 13.90 -7.99
N ASN A 130 6.62 14.84 -8.35
CA ASN A 130 6.70 16.24 -7.98
C ASN A 130 5.65 16.58 -6.93
N SER A 131 6.05 17.26 -5.86
CA SER A 131 5.13 17.76 -4.84
C SER A 131 4.97 19.27 -4.97
N LEU A 132 3.75 19.77 -4.82
CA LEU A 132 3.49 21.22 -4.90
C LEU A 132 3.89 21.98 -3.63
N THR A 133 4.01 21.29 -2.49
CA THR A 133 4.38 21.88 -1.22
C THR A 133 5.79 21.47 -0.82
N ASN A 134 6.57 22.42 -0.29
CA ASN A 134 7.91 22.12 0.20
C ASN A 134 7.86 21.55 1.61
N GLY A 135 8.67 20.52 1.86
CA GLY A 135 8.91 19.95 3.18
C GLY A 135 10.32 20.27 3.70
N ASP A 136 10.42 20.46 5.01
CA ASP A 136 11.73 20.57 5.67
C ASP A 136 12.37 19.19 5.88
N LYS A 137 13.66 19.18 6.24
CA LYS A 137 14.41 17.93 6.48
C LYS A 137 13.79 17.03 7.54
N LYS A 138 13.00 17.61 8.47
CA LYS A 138 12.34 16.90 9.56
C LYS A 138 10.93 16.41 9.20
N ALA A 139 10.47 16.64 7.97
CA ALA A 139 9.17 16.14 7.54
C ALA A 139 9.09 14.60 7.58
N VAL A 140 10.23 13.90 7.47
CA VAL A 140 10.37 12.48 7.82
C VAL A 140 11.45 12.37 8.88
N THR A 141 11.15 11.71 10.01
CA THR A 141 12.06 11.60 11.16
C THR A 141 11.99 10.22 11.76
N LEU A 142 13.16 9.63 12.06
CA LEU A 142 13.28 8.40 12.84
C LEU A 142 13.29 8.74 14.33
N LEU A 143 12.55 7.97 15.13
CA LEU A 143 12.42 8.19 16.56
C LEU A 143 12.38 6.83 17.28
N ASP A 144 12.91 6.79 18.49
CA ASP A 144 12.78 5.61 19.34
C ASP A 144 11.32 5.33 19.70
N GLU A 145 10.89 4.07 19.69
CA GLU A 145 9.50 3.70 19.95
C GLU A 145 9.02 4.10 21.36
N SER A 146 9.92 4.14 22.35
CA SER A 146 9.61 4.61 23.70
C SER A 146 9.19 6.09 23.77
N GLN A 147 9.41 6.83 22.69
CA GLN A 147 9.08 8.27 22.60
C GLN A 147 7.66 8.56 22.05
N LEU A 148 6.84 7.53 21.80
CA LEU A 148 5.49 7.71 21.25
C LEU A 148 4.64 8.64 22.10
N ASP A 149 4.60 8.41 23.41
CA ASP A 149 3.77 9.21 24.33
C ASP A 149 4.25 10.66 24.39
N ALA A 150 5.58 10.87 24.47
CA ALA A 150 6.17 12.20 24.43
C ALA A 150 5.91 12.92 23.09
N LEU A 151 5.86 12.19 21.98
CA LEU A 151 5.48 12.73 20.69
C LEU A 151 4.01 13.18 20.67
N LEU A 152 3.10 12.35 21.20
CA LEU A 152 1.68 12.71 21.30
C LEU A 152 1.45 13.88 22.26
N ASP A 153 2.17 13.92 23.39
CA ASP A 153 2.15 15.07 24.31
C ASP A 153 2.59 16.37 23.59
N LYS A 154 3.65 16.30 22.78
CA LYS A 154 4.11 17.43 21.99
C LYS A 154 3.09 17.85 20.92
N LEU A 155 2.52 16.86 20.17
CA LEU A 155 1.49 17.13 19.18
C LEU A 155 0.26 17.81 19.78
N SER A 156 -0.15 17.43 21.01
CA SER A 156 -1.28 18.04 21.70
C SER A 156 -1.09 19.53 22.00
N GLY A 157 0.16 20.00 21.96
CA GLY A 157 0.52 21.39 22.18
C GLY A 157 0.45 22.29 20.93
N TYR A 158 0.48 21.70 19.71
CA TYR A 158 0.50 22.50 18.48
C TYR A 158 -0.39 21.99 17.34
N ALA A 159 -0.79 20.72 17.33
CA ALA A 159 -1.71 20.21 16.32
C ALA A 159 -3.08 20.89 16.48
N LYS A 160 -3.66 21.27 15.36
CA LYS A 160 -4.98 21.87 15.32
C LYS A 160 -6.07 20.82 15.55
N PRO A 161 -7.23 21.19 16.10
CA PRO A 161 -8.31 20.22 16.36
C PRO A 161 -8.82 19.48 15.14
N GLU A 162 -8.74 20.08 13.96
CA GLU A 162 -9.14 19.49 12.69
C GLU A 162 -8.06 18.58 12.05
N GLU A 163 -6.82 18.63 12.54
CA GLU A 163 -5.73 17.84 12.00
C GLU A 163 -5.78 16.39 12.51
N ARG A 164 -5.70 15.45 11.59
CA ARG A 164 -5.73 14.02 11.87
C ARG A 164 -4.33 13.47 12.07
N ILE A 165 -4.18 12.63 13.10
CA ILE A 165 -2.99 11.85 13.37
C ILE A 165 -3.32 10.39 13.08
N LEU A 166 -2.58 9.78 12.17
CA LEU A 166 -2.76 8.37 11.82
C LEU A 166 -1.58 7.57 12.32
N ILE A 167 -1.84 6.64 13.22
CA ILE A 167 -0.83 5.70 13.73
C ILE A 167 -0.96 4.41 12.93
N LEU A 168 0.13 4.02 12.28
CA LEU A 168 0.19 2.89 11.36
C LEU A 168 1.11 1.80 11.90
N ALA A 169 0.65 0.55 11.84
CA ALA A 169 1.46 -0.63 12.15
C ALA A 169 1.33 -1.69 11.05
N ARG A 170 2.29 -2.61 10.99
CA ARG A 170 2.21 -3.77 10.08
C ARG A 170 1.04 -4.68 10.43
N TYR A 171 0.79 -4.89 11.72
CA TYR A 171 -0.27 -5.77 12.23
C TYR A 171 -1.19 -5.04 13.21
N HIS A 172 -2.44 -5.51 13.29
CA HIS A 172 -3.44 -4.90 14.17
C HIS A 172 -3.11 -5.06 15.66
N HIS A 173 -2.52 -6.19 16.05
CA HIS A 173 -2.14 -6.44 17.45
C HIS A 173 -0.98 -5.57 17.96
N MET A 174 -0.26 -4.90 17.06
CA MET A 174 0.79 -3.93 17.39
C MET A 174 0.24 -2.56 17.83
N ARG A 175 -1.07 -2.46 18.05
CA ARG A 175 -1.68 -1.23 18.56
C ARG A 175 -1.03 -0.84 19.90
N PRO A 176 -0.44 0.37 20.02
CA PRO A 176 0.15 0.82 21.28
C PRO A 176 -0.86 0.87 22.41
N ALA A 177 -0.50 0.31 23.58
CA ALA A 177 -1.39 0.25 24.75
C ALA A 177 -1.78 1.66 25.26
N SER A 178 -0.92 2.65 25.09
CA SER A 178 -1.22 4.04 25.46
C SER A 178 -2.44 4.62 24.74
N LEU A 179 -2.81 4.08 23.58
CA LEU A 179 -3.98 4.51 22.81
C LEU A 179 -5.32 4.10 23.45
N GLU A 180 -5.34 3.18 24.39
CA GLU A 180 -6.55 2.85 25.16
C GLU A 180 -7.07 4.05 25.96
N LYS A 181 -6.16 4.91 26.39
CA LYS A 181 -6.46 6.11 27.15
C LYS A 181 -6.32 7.40 26.34
N ALA A 182 -6.22 7.30 25.00
CA ALA A 182 -5.95 8.45 24.13
C ALA A 182 -6.99 9.57 24.29
N ALA A 183 -8.28 9.24 24.34
CA ALA A 183 -9.36 10.22 24.49
C ALA A 183 -9.28 10.99 25.82
N THR A 184 -8.75 10.39 26.87
CA THR A 184 -8.57 11.03 28.18
C THR A 184 -7.26 11.81 28.26
N ARG A 185 -6.17 11.23 27.72
CA ARG A 185 -4.84 11.82 27.81
C ARG A 185 -4.62 12.96 26.79
N TRP A 186 -5.15 12.77 25.56
CA TRP A 186 -4.99 13.73 24.47
C TRP A 186 -6.35 14.12 23.86
N PRO A 187 -7.26 14.73 24.63
CA PRO A 187 -8.65 14.97 24.21
C PRO A 187 -8.80 15.91 23.02
N LYS A 188 -7.74 16.65 22.67
CA LYS A 188 -7.74 17.59 21.54
C LYS A 188 -7.23 16.96 20.25
N LEU A 189 -6.63 15.78 20.31
CA LEU A 189 -6.06 15.13 19.14
C LEU A 189 -7.06 14.18 18.49
N GLN A 190 -7.17 14.24 17.18
CA GLN A 190 -7.88 13.23 16.38
C GLN A 190 -6.90 12.11 16.01
N ILE A 191 -6.87 11.05 16.81
CA ILE A 191 -5.94 9.92 16.65
C ILE A 191 -6.71 8.71 16.14
N ASP A 192 -6.32 8.22 14.97
CA ASP A 192 -6.77 6.94 14.40
C ASP A 192 -5.62 5.93 14.41
N PHE A 193 -5.95 4.66 14.64
CA PHE A 193 -5.01 3.55 14.48
C PHE A 193 -5.53 2.56 13.46
N MET A 194 -4.67 2.14 12.53
CA MET A 194 -4.98 1.08 11.59
C MET A 194 -3.70 0.38 11.09
N THR A 195 -3.88 -0.75 10.40
CA THR A 195 -2.76 -1.37 9.70
C THR A 195 -2.39 -0.56 8.46
N ILE A 196 -1.13 -0.68 8.02
CA ILE A 196 -0.67 0.02 6.81
C ILE A 196 -1.51 -0.41 5.60
N HIS A 197 -1.90 -1.71 5.49
CA HIS A 197 -2.78 -2.18 4.43
C HIS A 197 -4.14 -1.45 4.43
N ALA A 198 -4.75 -1.30 5.59
CA ALA A 198 -6.05 -0.60 5.73
C ALA A 198 -5.95 0.90 5.44
N SER A 199 -4.73 1.47 5.51
CA SER A 199 -4.51 2.89 5.23
C SER A 199 -4.44 3.24 3.74
N LYS A 200 -4.42 2.25 2.85
CA LYS A 200 -4.45 2.50 1.41
C LYS A 200 -5.70 3.32 1.05
N GLY A 201 -5.53 4.36 0.26
CA GLY A 201 -6.59 5.32 -0.04
C GLY A 201 -6.86 6.38 1.05
N GLN A 202 -6.36 6.20 2.28
CA GLN A 202 -6.49 7.19 3.36
C GLN A 202 -5.39 8.25 3.32
N GLN A 203 -5.59 9.32 4.08
CA GLN A 203 -4.58 10.36 4.30
C GLN A 203 -4.80 11.04 5.66
N ALA A 204 -3.73 11.57 6.24
CA ALA A 204 -3.77 12.32 7.49
C ALA A 204 -2.76 13.47 7.45
N ASP A 205 -2.87 14.41 8.36
CA ASP A 205 -1.93 15.54 8.46
C ASP A 205 -0.59 15.05 8.99
N TYR A 206 -0.64 14.17 9.98
CA TYR A 206 0.51 13.54 10.61
C TYR A 206 0.39 12.02 10.58
N VAL A 207 1.50 11.33 10.31
CA VAL A 207 1.58 9.87 10.35
C VAL A 207 2.67 9.44 11.32
N ILE A 208 2.34 8.45 12.14
CA ILE A 208 3.28 7.80 13.05
C ILE A 208 3.31 6.32 12.67
N ILE A 209 4.44 5.84 12.16
CA ILE A 209 4.64 4.43 11.84
C ILE A 209 5.27 3.78 13.06
N VAL A 210 4.66 2.73 13.60
CA VAL A 210 5.17 1.99 14.77
C VAL A 210 5.57 0.57 14.38
N GLY A 211 6.41 -0.06 15.21
CA GLY A 211 6.83 -1.44 15.03
C GLY A 211 7.88 -1.64 13.94
N LEU A 212 8.76 -0.67 13.72
CA LEU A 212 9.94 -0.85 12.86
C LEU A 212 11.01 -1.65 13.61
N GLN A 213 10.83 -2.96 13.63
CA GLN A 213 11.72 -3.93 14.30
C GLN A 213 11.90 -5.19 13.45
N GLU A 214 12.91 -6.00 13.75
CA GLU A 214 13.06 -7.34 13.18
C GLU A 214 12.21 -8.39 13.97
N GLY A 215 12.03 -9.58 13.38
CA GLY A 215 11.39 -10.73 14.02
C GLY A 215 10.02 -11.06 13.43
N SER A 216 9.29 -11.98 14.11
CA SER A 216 7.99 -12.48 13.65
C SER A 216 6.93 -11.40 13.49
N ASP A 217 6.97 -10.41 14.37
CA ASP A 217 6.11 -9.23 14.32
C ASP A 217 6.83 -8.01 13.72
N GLY A 218 7.87 -8.25 12.92
CA GLY A 218 8.70 -7.22 12.34
C GLY A 218 8.06 -6.48 11.16
N PHE A 219 8.72 -5.40 10.78
CA PHE A 219 8.46 -4.70 9.52
C PHE A 219 9.80 -4.31 8.88
N PRO A 220 10.24 -5.00 7.81
CA PRO A 220 9.49 -5.97 6.98
C PRO A 220 9.09 -7.23 7.75
N ALA A 221 7.96 -7.81 7.35
CA ALA A 221 7.49 -9.07 7.90
C ALA A 221 8.43 -10.21 7.45
N ALA A 222 8.69 -11.15 8.37
CA ALA A 222 9.41 -12.36 8.01
C ALA A 222 8.68 -13.16 6.92
N ALA A 223 9.44 -13.85 6.07
CA ALA A 223 8.86 -14.72 5.05
C ALA A 223 7.89 -15.73 5.66
N ARG A 224 6.79 -16.04 4.98
CA ARG A 224 5.82 -17.02 5.44
C ARG A 224 6.44 -18.41 5.45
N GLU A 225 6.24 -19.15 6.53
CA GLU A 225 6.74 -20.52 6.67
C GLU A 225 5.89 -21.55 5.92
N SER A 226 4.64 -21.20 5.56
CA SER A 226 3.71 -22.13 4.92
C SER A 226 3.97 -22.26 3.42
N ILE A 227 4.68 -23.31 3.03
CA ILE A 227 4.93 -23.68 1.64
C ILE A 227 3.61 -23.83 0.85
N MET A 228 2.56 -24.35 1.49
CA MET A 228 1.27 -24.58 0.85
C MET A 228 0.54 -23.27 0.56
N GLU A 229 0.58 -22.31 1.47
CA GLU A 229 0.00 -20.98 1.23
C GLU A 229 0.78 -20.24 0.14
N GLU A 230 2.10 -20.30 0.19
CA GLU A 230 2.97 -19.64 -0.78
C GLU A 230 2.77 -20.19 -2.20
N ALA A 231 2.55 -21.50 -2.35
CA ALA A 231 2.28 -22.14 -3.64
C ALA A 231 0.93 -21.70 -4.29
N LEU A 232 0.01 -21.13 -3.51
CA LEU A 232 -1.27 -20.63 -4.01
C LEU A 232 -1.24 -19.14 -4.38
N LEU A 233 -0.17 -18.43 -4.02
CA LEU A 233 -0.01 -17.01 -4.28
C LEU A 233 0.75 -16.76 -5.60
N PRO A 234 0.60 -15.57 -6.20
CA PRO A 234 1.46 -15.15 -7.30
C PRO A 234 2.94 -15.28 -6.93
N PRO A 235 3.84 -15.50 -7.90
CA PRO A 235 5.28 -15.62 -7.64
C PRO A 235 5.82 -14.48 -6.80
N VAL A 236 6.77 -14.78 -5.89
CA VAL A 236 7.52 -13.77 -5.15
C VAL A 236 8.44 -13.05 -6.14
N GLU A 237 8.62 -11.76 -5.94
CA GLU A 237 9.59 -10.99 -6.70
C GLU A 237 11.02 -11.30 -6.19
N ASP A 238 11.99 -11.31 -7.12
CA ASP A 238 13.39 -11.61 -6.80
C ASP A 238 14.06 -10.55 -5.90
N PHE A 239 13.50 -9.33 -5.86
CA PHE A 239 14.04 -8.27 -5.03
C PHE A 239 13.62 -8.43 -3.56
N PRO A 240 14.58 -8.37 -2.60
CA PRO A 240 14.29 -8.59 -1.19
C PRO A 240 13.22 -7.62 -0.65
N ASP A 241 12.25 -8.18 0.07
CA ASP A 241 11.17 -7.45 0.72
C ASP A 241 10.36 -6.53 -0.22
N ALA A 242 10.25 -6.88 -1.50
CA ALA A 242 9.65 -6.01 -2.53
C ALA A 242 8.25 -5.51 -2.13
N GLU A 243 7.35 -6.39 -1.69
CA GLU A 243 6.00 -6.01 -1.24
C GLU A 243 6.03 -5.19 0.06
N GLU A 244 6.88 -5.56 1.03
CA GLU A 244 7.03 -4.82 2.29
C GLU A 244 7.62 -3.41 2.04
N ARG A 245 8.47 -3.26 1.05
CA ARG A 245 8.97 -1.94 0.61
C ARG A 245 7.85 -1.07 0.03
N ARG A 246 6.95 -1.64 -0.77
CA ARG A 246 5.76 -0.92 -1.24
C ARG A 246 4.83 -0.56 -0.07
N LEU A 247 4.73 -1.46 0.90
CA LEU A 247 3.96 -1.19 2.11
C LEU A 247 4.56 0.01 2.90
N MET A 248 5.89 0.08 3.01
CA MET A 248 6.57 1.24 3.63
C MET A 248 6.36 2.52 2.80
N TYR A 249 6.42 2.45 1.47
CA TYR A 249 6.07 3.56 0.60
C TYR A 249 4.64 4.05 0.84
N VAL A 250 3.67 3.13 0.94
CA VAL A 250 2.28 3.47 1.28
C VAL A 250 2.23 4.18 2.62
N ALA A 251 2.88 3.66 3.66
CA ALA A 251 2.88 4.27 4.99
C ALA A 251 3.45 5.70 4.98
N LEU A 252 4.60 5.91 4.34
CA LEU A 252 5.24 7.23 4.23
C LEU A 252 4.35 8.24 3.51
N THR A 253 3.66 7.81 2.45
CA THR A 253 2.87 8.70 1.59
C THR A 253 1.44 8.96 2.08
N ARG A 254 1.08 8.50 3.29
CA ARG A 254 -0.23 8.82 3.90
C ARG A 254 -0.24 10.21 4.55
N ALA A 255 0.93 10.76 4.89
CA ALA A 255 1.04 12.03 5.59
C ALA A 255 1.03 13.23 4.63
N ARG A 256 0.38 14.31 5.04
CA ARG A 256 0.48 15.62 4.37
C ARG A 256 1.70 16.39 4.85
N HIS A 257 1.93 16.44 6.16
CA HIS A 257 2.90 17.34 6.78
C HIS A 257 4.13 16.62 7.31
N ARG A 258 3.96 15.59 8.14
CA ARG A 258 5.09 14.91 8.79
C ARG A 258 4.85 13.42 8.99
N VAL A 259 5.95 12.67 8.91
CA VAL A 259 6.03 11.26 9.27
C VAL A 259 7.06 11.06 10.36
N TRP A 260 6.67 10.39 11.44
CA TRP A 260 7.59 9.81 12.41
C TRP A 260 7.60 8.31 12.27
N ALA A 261 8.78 7.76 11.99
CA ALA A 261 8.99 6.32 11.88
C ALA A 261 9.65 5.83 13.19
N LEU A 262 8.86 5.16 14.02
CA LEU A 262 9.28 4.72 15.35
C LEU A 262 9.87 3.32 15.28
N PHE A 263 11.09 3.17 15.81
CA PHE A 263 11.83 1.93 15.73
C PHE A 263 12.31 1.46 17.11
N ASN A 264 12.45 0.14 17.25
CA ASN A 264 13.09 -0.47 18.40
C ASN A 264 14.60 -0.33 18.28
N LYS A 265 15.26 0.29 19.26
CA LYS A 265 16.72 0.51 19.25
C LYS A 265 17.51 -0.77 19.45
N GLU A 266 16.97 -1.73 20.20
CA GLU A 266 17.65 -2.99 20.52
C GLU A 266 17.59 -3.97 19.36
N ASN A 267 16.51 -3.89 18.55
CA ASN A 267 16.28 -4.78 17.42
C ASN A 267 15.67 -4.00 16.23
N PRO A 268 16.43 -3.05 15.63
CA PRO A 268 15.88 -2.16 14.60
C PRO A 268 15.60 -2.89 13.29
N SER A 269 14.51 -2.52 12.64
CA SER A 269 14.17 -2.93 11.28
C SER A 269 15.30 -2.62 10.30
N PRO A 270 15.58 -3.46 9.29
CA PRO A 270 16.51 -3.13 8.20
C PRO A 270 16.07 -1.87 7.43
N PHE A 271 14.79 -1.53 7.43
CA PHE A 271 14.30 -0.29 6.82
C PHE A 271 14.79 0.97 7.53
N VAL A 272 15.13 0.88 8.81
CA VAL A 272 15.71 2.00 9.56
C VAL A 272 17.06 2.40 8.99
N GLU A 273 17.93 1.44 8.67
CA GLU A 273 19.22 1.71 8.09
C GLU A 273 19.10 2.29 6.67
N ILE A 274 18.16 1.77 5.89
CA ILE A 274 17.85 2.31 4.56
C ILE A 274 17.41 3.78 4.69
N LEU A 275 16.52 4.10 5.63
CA LEU A 275 16.04 5.48 5.83
C LEU A 275 17.16 6.42 6.28
N LYS A 276 18.08 5.96 7.14
CA LYS A 276 19.28 6.74 7.52
C LYS A 276 20.15 7.05 6.30
N ASN A 277 20.36 6.08 5.42
CA ASN A 277 21.13 6.25 4.18
C ASN A 277 20.44 7.20 3.16
N LEU A 278 19.15 7.48 3.38
CA LEU A 278 18.37 8.49 2.66
C LEU A 278 18.33 9.85 3.38
N ASP A 279 19.27 10.10 4.28
CA ASP A 279 19.39 11.34 5.06
C ASP A 279 18.15 11.64 5.94
N VAL A 280 17.43 10.61 6.39
CA VAL A 280 16.35 10.77 7.36
C VAL A 280 16.97 10.96 8.75
N PRO A 281 16.70 12.08 9.43
CA PRO A 281 17.30 12.35 10.73
C PRO A 281 16.76 11.42 11.82
N VAL A 282 17.66 11.00 12.71
CA VAL A 282 17.30 10.30 13.94
C VAL A 282 17.20 11.33 15.07
N ALA A 283 15.99 11.55 15.58
CA ALA A 283 15.79 12.47 16.69
C ALA A 283 15.99 11.77 18.04
N ARG A 284 16.59 12.47 18.99
CA ARG A 284 16.73 11.98 20.37
C ARG A 284 15.46 12.22 21.19
N LYS A 285 14.71 13.25 20.82
CA LYS A 285 13.41 13.65 21.41
C LYS A 285 12.50 14.14 20.28
N PRO A 286 11.18 13.99 20.44
CA PRO A 286 10.21 14.44 19.44
C PRO A 286 10.26 15.95 19.17
#